data_6b040ecaf423d97dab092de97e72ffcd
#
_entry.id   6b040ecaf423d97dab092de97e72ffcd
#
_cell.length_a   1.000
_cell.length_b   1.000
_cell.length_c   1.000
_cell.angle_alpha   90.00
_cell.angle_beta   90.00
_cell.angle_gamma   90.00
#
_symmetry.space_group_name_H-M   'P 1'
#
loop_
_entity.id
_entity.type
_entity.pdbx_description
1 polymer ?
#
loop_
_entity_poly.entity_id
_entity_poly.type
_entity_poly.pdbx_seq_one_letter_code
_entity_poly.pdbx_strand_id
1 'polypeptide(L)'
;MRIPQNIKRLLFGARLVARHYSLLPEKRNPSRRCILRIDGRIPNGGLCDRLRGIAGIYLHCKVNNHPFGVLFDHPFELQEILRPNRYDWRVTKDETGSSIWDVSVAVTYGGGKCCPSFRRRQTHVYNIGGGNPVSY
;
A
#
# COMPACT_ATOMS: atom_id res chain seq x y z
N MET A 1 -11.83 27.02 -4.78
CA MET A 1 -11.64 26.09 -5.90
C MET A 1 -11.32 24.70 -5.37
N ARG A 2 -12.15 23.71 -5.64
CA ARG A 2 -11.87 22.33 -5.21
C ARG A 2 -10.83 21.72 -6.14
N ILE A 3 -9.73 21.26 -5.57
CA ILE A 3 -8.72 20.51 -6.32
C ILE A 3 -9.31 19.13 -6.65
N PRO A 4 -9.29 18.71 -7.94
CA PRO A 4 -9.77 17.37 -8.31
C PRO A 4 -9.04 16.26 -7.55
N GLN A 5 -9.75 15.17 -7.25
CA GLN A 5 -9.17 14.04 -6.50
C GLN A 5 -7.94 13.42 -7.18
N ASN A 6 -7.94 13.39 -8.49
CA ASN A 6 -6.80 12.88 -9.26
C ASN A 6 -5.52 13.69 -9.01
N ILE A 7 -5.66 15.02 -8.95
CA ILE A 7 -4.53 15.91 -8.68
C ILE A 7 -4.06 15.74 -7.23
N LYS A 8 -4.98 15.65 -6.28
CA LYS A 8 -4.64 15.37 -4.87
C LYS A 8 -3.86 14.06 -4.74
N ARG A 9 -4.30 13.02 -5.42
CA ARG A 9 -3.63 11.73 -5.41
C ARG A 9 -2.21 11.81 -5.97
N LEU A 10 -2.02 12.50 -7.07
CA LEU A 10 -0.70 12.72 -7.66
C LEU A 10 0.22 13.52 -6.74
N LEU A 11 -0.30 14.55 -6.09
CA LEU A 11 0.47 15.35 -5.12
C LEU A 11 0.88 14.53 -3.89
N PHE A 12 -0.03 13.72 -3.36
CA PHE A 12 0.29 12.81 -2.26
C PHE A 12 1.35 11.78 -2.66
N GLY A 13 1.20 11.19 -3.83
CA GLY A 13 2.17 10.25 -4.36
C GLY A 13 3.56 10.88 -4.54
N ALA A 14 3.62 12.08 -5.09
CA ALA A 14 4.88 12.81 -5.26
C ALA A 14 5.55 13.13 -3.92
N ARG A 15 4.78 13.54 -2.90
CA ARG A 15 5.30 13.80 -1.55
C ARG A 15 5.83 12.53 -0.89
N LEU A 16 5.11 11.43 -1.00
CA LEU A 16 5.54 10.14 -0.46
C LEU A 16 6.86 9.70 -1.08
N VAL A 17 6.96 9.79 -2.39
CA VAL A 17 8.19 9.43 -3.11
C VAL A 17 9.35 10.34 -2.69
N ALA A 18 9.13 11.65 -2.65
CA ALA A 18 10.17 12.59 -2.28
C ALA A 18 10.69 12.39 -0.84
N ARG A 19 9.81 12.02 0.10
CA ARG A 19 10.17 11.88 1.51
C ARG A 19 10.72 10.51 1.89
N HIS A 20 10.24 9.45 1.26
CA HIS A 20 10.42 8.08 1.76
C HIS A 20 11.13 7.14 0.79
N TYR A 21 11.32 7.55 -0.44
CA TYR A 21 11.92 6.69 -1.47
C TYR A 21 13.20 7.30 -2.03
N SER A 22 14.14 6.43 -2.37
CA SER A 22 15.42 6.81 -2.96
C SER A 22 15.35 6.82 -4.48
N LEU A 23 16.06 7.76 -5.09
CA LEU A 23 16.27 7.79 -6.55
C LEU A 23 17.42 6.88 -6.98
N LEU A 24 18.21 6.37 -6.05
CA LEU A 24 19.34 5.48 -6.31
C LEU A 24 18.88 4.02 -6.32
N PRO A 25 19.46 3.17 -7.18
CA PRO A 25 19.19 1.74 -7.15
C PRO A 25 19.58 1.12 -5.80
N GLU A 26 18.78 0.16 -5.35
CA GLU A 26 19.10 -0.61 -4.14
C GLU A 26 20.03 -1.77 -4.48
N LYS A 27 20.91 -2.10 -3.51
CA LYS A 27 21.77 -3.27 -3.61
C LYS A 27 21.01 -4.59 -3.40
N ARG A 28 19.89 -4.54 -2.66
CA ARG A 28 19.04 -5.70 -2.42
C ARG A 28 17.86 -5.71 -3.39
N ASN A 29 17.58 -6.89 -3.95
CA ASN A 29 16.36 -7.09 -4.72
C ASN A 29 15.20 -7.35 -3.75
N PRO A 30 14.21 -6.45 -3.62
CA PRO A 30 13.05 -6.70 -2.80
C PRO A 30 12.23 -7.86 -3.40
N SER A 31 11.53 -8.60 -2.55
CA SER A 31 10.64 -9.67 -3.01
C SER A 31 9.52 -9.10 -3.88
N ARG A 32 9.08 -9.88 -4.87
CA ARG A 32 7.92 -9.53 -5.68
C ARG A 32 6.66 -9.61 -4.82
N ARG A 33 6.10 -8.45 -4.47
CA ARG A 33 4.94 -8.38 -3.57
C ARG A 33 4.22 -7.06 -3.71
N CYS A 34 2.89 -7.10 -3.59
CA CYS A 34 2.08 -5.90 -3.38
C CYS A 34 1.88 -5.71 -1.88
N ILE A 35 2.32 -4.60 -1.34
CA ILE A 35 2.28 -4.31 0.09
C ILE A 35 1.36 -3.14 0.36
N LEU A 36 0.30 -3.37 1.14
CA LEU A 36 -0.52 -2.29 1.68
C LEU A 36 0.18 -1.73 2.93
N ARG A 37 0.54 -0.45 2.86
CA ARG A 37 1.25 0.21 3.95
C ARG A 37 0.31 1.05 4.80
N ILE A 38 0.26 0.75 6.08
CA ILE A 38 -0.47 1.51 7.11
C ILE A 38 0.55 1.80 8.22
N ASP A 39 1.40 2.77 7.95
CA ASP A 39 2.57 3.07 8.77
C ASP A 39 2.64 4.54 9.22
N GLY A 40 1.53 5.24 9.20
CA GLY A 40 1.44 6.62 9.66
C GLY A 40 1.93 7.66 8.66
N ARG A 41 2.38 7.28 7.49
CA ARG A 41 2.84 8.22 6.45
C ARG A 41 1.72 9.02 5.83
N ILE A 42 0.50 8.48 5.86
CA ILE A 42 -0.72 9.13 5.37
C ILE A 42 -1.88 8.88 6.34
N PRO A 43 -2.96 9.70 6.30
CA PRO A 43 -4.19 9.41 7.04
C PRO A 43 -4.91 8.19 6.47
N ASN A 44 -5.26 7.23 7.31
CA ASN A 44 -5.88 5.96 6.89
C ASN A 44 -7.31 5.75 7.41
N GLY A 45 -7.91 6.69 8.09
CA GLY A 45 -9.23 6.49 8.69
C GLY A 45 -9.23 5.54 9.89
N GLY A 46 -10.40 5.05 10.27
CA GLY A 46 -10.59 4.15 11.41
C GLY A 46 -10.18 2.70 11.12
N LEU A 47 -10.24 1.85 12.15
CA LEU A 47 -9.83 0.45 12.04
C LEU A 47 -10.65 -0.32 11.00
N CYS A 48 -11.98 -0.15 11.00
CA CYS A 48 -12.84 -0.83 10.03
C CYS A 48 -12.51 -0.44 8.60
N ASP A 49 -12.21 0.82 8.37
CA ASP A 49 -11.82 1.32 7.05
C ASP A 49 -10.48 0.73 6.60
N ARG A 50 -9.54 0.61 7.53
CA ARG A 50 -8.24 -0.02 7.27
C ARG A 50 -8.39 -1.48 6.91
N LEU A 51 -9.24 -2.22 7.63
CA LEU A 51 -9.53 -3.63 7.35
C LEU A 51 -10.23 -3.81 6.00
N ARG A 52 -11.13 -2.92 5.63
CA ARG A 52 -11.75 -2.92 4.27
C ARG A 52 -10.71 -2.69 3.19
N GLY A 53 -9.79 -1.77 3.40
CA GLY A 53 -8.68 -1.53 2.49
C GLY A 53 -7.81 -2.78 2.31
N ILE A 54 -7.48 -3.45 3.40
CA ILE A 54 -6.73 -4.72 3.37
C ILE A 54 -7.47 -5.77 2.55
N ALA A 55 -8.76 -5.98 2.83
CA ALA A 55 -9.56 -6.96 2.11
C ALA A 55 -9.65 -6.66 0.62
N GLY A 56 -9.85 -5.39 0.26
CA GLY A 56 -9.95 -4.97 -1.14
C GLY A 56 -8.66 -5.21 -1.93
N ILE A 57 -7.53 -4.79 -1.40
CA ILE A 57 -6.22 -5.00 -2.05
C ILE A 57 -5.85 -6.49 -2.09
N TYR A 58 -6.15 -7.22 -1.03
CA TYR A 58 -5.95 -8.68 -1.03
C TYR A 58 -6.70 -9.36 -2.17
N LEU A 59 -7.98 -9.06 -2.34
CA LEU A 59 -8.80 -9.64 -3.41
C LEU A 59 -8.29 -9.24 -4.80
N HIS A 60 -7.88 -8.00 -4.97
CA HIS A 60 -7.27 -7.54 -6.22
C HIS A 60 -5.99 -8.32 -6.55
N CYS A 61 -5.13 -8.52 -5.57
CA CYS A 61 -3.92 -9.33 -5.75
C CYS A 61 -4.25 -10.79 -6.04
N LYS A 62 -5.24 -11.35 -5.35
CA LYS A 62 -5.68 -12.73 -5.56
C LYS A 62 -6.20 -12.97 -6.97
N VAL A 63 -7.02 -12.07 -7.49
CA VAL A 63 -7.56 -12.14 -8.87
C VAL A 63 -6.43 -12.07 -9.89
N ASN A 64 -5.41 -11.25 -9.65
CA ASN A 64 -4.27 -11.10 -10.54
C ASN A 64 -3.12 -12.09 -10.25
N ASN A 65 -3.34 -13.04 -9.35
CA ASN A 65 -2.34 -14.02 -8.95
C ASN A 65 -0.99 -13.39 -8.54
N HIS A 66 -1.08 -12.33 -7.76
CA HIS A 66 0.09 -11.55 -7.31
C HIS A 66 0.27 -11.67 -5.80
N PRO A 67 1.48 -11.90 -5.29
CA PRO A 67 1.72 -11.98 -3.86
C PRO A 67 1.33 -10.69 -3.12
N PHE A 68 0.70 -10.84 -1.97
CA PHE A 68 0.17 -9.74 -1.17
C PHE A 68 0.79 -9.72 0.22
N GLY A 69 0.92 -8.55 0.79
CA GLY A 69 1.35 -8.38 2.16
C GLY A 69 0.84 -7.08 2.77
N VAL A 70 0.91 -7.01 4.09
CA VAL A 70 0.49 -5.85 4.88
C VAL A 70 1.61 -5.44 5.82
N LEU A 71 1.99 -4.17 5.75
CA LEU A 71 2.81 -3.51 6.76
C LEU A 71 1.91 -2.55 7.53
N PHE A 72 1.47 -2.96 8.71
CA PHE A 72 0.56 -2.20 9.56
C PHE A 72 1.19 -2.07 10.95
N ASP A 73 1.87 -0.97 11.18
CA ASP A 73 2.57 -0.70 12.44
C ASP A 73 2.15 0.63 13.08
N HIS A 74 1.11 1.26 12.58
CA HIS A 74 0.59 2.51 13.11
C HIS A 74 -0.95 2.51 13.12
N PRO A 75 -1.62 2.86 14.21
CA PRO A 75 -1.09 3.30 15.51
C PRO A 75 -0.65 2.16 16.44
N PHE A 76 -0.75 0.92 15.99
CA PHE A 76 -0.32 -0.28 16.70
C PHE A 76 0.12 -1.35 15.68
N GLU A 77 0.79 -2.37 16.15
CA GLU A 77 1.15 -3.53 15.33
C GLU A 77 -0.07 -4.44 15.12
N LEU A 78 -0.51 -4.62 13.87
CA LEU A 78 -1.64 -5.49 13.57
C LEU A 78 -1.40 -6.93 14.02
N GLN A 79 -0.15 -7.36 14.00
CA GLN A 79 0.27 -8.69 14.42
C GLN A 79 0.01 -8.98 15.91
N GLU A 80 -0.18 -7.95 16.74
CA GLU A 80 -0.51 -8.12 18.16
C GLU A 80 -1.95 -8.61 18.36
N ILE A 81 -2.84 -8.30 17.44
CA ILE A 81 -4.28 -8.65 17.54
C ILE A 81 -4.75 -9.64 16.49
N LEU A 82 -4.09 -9.73 15.34
CA LEU A 82 -4.44 -10.67 14.28
C LEU A 82 -3.25 -11.55 13.92
N ARG A 83 -3.52 -12.82 13.73
CA ARG A 83 -2.53 -13.79 13.27
C ARG A 83 -2.88 -14.30 11.88
N PRO A 84 -1.86 -14.53 11.03
CA PRO A 84 -2.09 -15.21 9.76
C PRO A 84 -2.70 -16.58 9.97
N ASN A 85 -3.64 -16.97 9.11
CA ASN A 85 -4.23 -18.30 9.12
C ASN A 85 -3.69 -19.13 7.94
N ARG A 86 -4.31 -18.99 6.76
CA ARG A 86 -3.93 -19.77 5.58
C ARG A 86 -2.87 -19.09 4.73
N TYR A 87 -2.74 -17.79 4.85
CA TYR A 87 -1.82 -16.98 4.08
C TYR A 87 -1.06 -16.03 5.01
N ASP A 88 0.26 -16.06 4.95
CA ASP A 88 1.09 -15.14 5.74
C ASP A 88 1.19 -13.78 5.04
N TRP A 89 0.36 -12.85 5.51
CA TRP A 89 0.30 -11.48 5.02
C TRP A 89 1.30 -10.54 5.69
N ARG A 90 2.03 -11.02 6.69
CA ARG A 90 2.95 -10.17 7.47
C ARG A 90 4.14 -9.73 6.63
N VAL A 91 4.48 -8.46 6.74
CA VAL A 91 5.64 -7.86 6.11
C VAL A 91 6.38 -7.02 7.14
N THR A 92 7.69 -7.17 7.21
CA THR A 92 8.57 -6.33 8.02
C THR A 92 9.11 -5.17 7.20
N LYS A 93 9.59 -4.11 7.87
CA LYS A 93 10.21 -2.98 7.20
C LYS A 93 11.44 -3.38 6.38
N ASP A 94 12.18 -4.38 6.83
CA ASP A 94 13.37 -4.88 6.15
C ASP A 94 13.06 -5.57 4.81
N GLU A 95 11.84 -6.08 4.66
CA GLU A 95 11.36 -6.72 3.42
C GLU A 95 10.88 -5.70 2.39
N THR A 96 10.72 -4.44 2.78
CA THR A 96 10.23 -3.39 1.89
C THR A 96 11.37 -2.69 1.16
N GLY A 97 11.22 -2.55 -0.15
CA GLY A 97 12.13 -1.76 -0.95
C GLY A 97 11.96 -0.26 -0.70
N SER A 98 12.98 0.51 -0.96
CA SER A 98 12.95 1.97 -0.82
C SER A 98 13.36 2.73 -2.09
N SER A 99 13.74 2.03 -3.15
CA SER A 99 14.15 2.63 -4.42
C SER A 99 12.99 2.72 -5.41
N ILE A 100 12.83 3.85 -6.07
CA ILE A 100 11.84 4.01 -7.14
C ILE A 100 12.09 3.11 -8.34
N TRP A 101 13.28 2.54 -8.47
CA TRP A 101 13.60 1.60 -9.55
C TRP A 101 12.98 0.23 -9.34
N ASP A 102 12.77 -0.15 -8.07
CA ASP A 102 12.22 -1.46 -7.68
C ASP A 102 10.79 -1.38 -7.15
N VAL A 103 10.33 -0.19 -6.76
CA VAL A 103 9.04 0.02 -6.12
C VAL A 103 8.15 0.95 -6.92
N SER A 104 6.93 0.50 -7.16
CA SER A 104 5.83 1.32 -7.66
C SER A 104 5.01 1.82 -6.48
N VAL A 105 4.76 3.11 -6.40
CA VAL A 105 3.93 3.71 -5.36
C VAL A 105 2.55 4.01 -5.91
N ALA A 106 1.52 3.42 -5.32
CA ALA A 106 0.13 3.65 -5.66
C ALA A 106 -0.60 4.30 -4.49
N VAL A 107 -1.23 5.44 -4.75
CA VAL A 107 -2.08 6.11 -3.76
C VAL A 107 -3.53 5.94 -4.18
N THR A 108 -4.34 5.36 -3.30
CA THR A 108 -5.75 5.11 -3.54
C THR A 108 -6.61 5.89 -2.55
N TYR A 109 -7.84 6.20 -2.94
CA TYR A 109 -8.85 6.76 -2.06
C TYR A 109 -9.94 5.73 -1.82
N GLY A 110 -10.44 5.63 -0.59
CA GLY A 110 -11.63 4.84 -0.30
C GLY A 110 -12.80 5.32 -1.15
N GLY A 111 -13.44 4.41 -1.86
CA GLY A 111 -14.53 4.73 -2.80
C GLY A 111 -14.06 5.21 -4.18
N GLY A 112 -12.78 5.41 -4.40
CA GLY A 112 -12.22 5.74 -5.71
C GLY A 112 -11.92 4.51 -6.55
N LYS A 113 -12.12 4.61 -7.85
CA LYS A 113 -11.80 3.53 -8.81
C LYS A 113 -10.33 3.60 -9.18
N CYS A 114 -9.47 3.02 -8.38
CA CYS A 114 -8.05 2.96 -8.69
C CYS A 114 -7.49 1.59 -8.34
N CYS A 115 -7.08 0.86 -9.37
CA CYS A 115 -6.41 -0.42 -9.19
C CYS A 115 -4.90 -0.23 -9.28
N PRO A 116 -4.13 -0.72 -8.30
CA PRO A 116 -2.68 -0.71 -8.38
C PRO A 116 -2.19 -1.49 -9.61
N SER A 117 -1.17 -0.99 -10.28
CA SER A 117 -0.50 -1.72 -11.35
C SER A 117 0.78 -2.36 -10.83
N PHE A 118 1.08 -3.57 -11.28
CA PHE A 118 2.25 -4.34 -10.84
C PHE A 118 3.43 -4.19 -11.80
N ARG A 119 3.79 -2.95 -12.11
CA ARG A 119 4.85 -2.63 -13.10
C ARG A 119 6.27 -2.84 -12.59
N ARG A 120 6.46 -2.66 -11.30
CA ARG A 120 7.75 -2.85 -10.64
C ARG A 120 7.74 -4.15 -9.84
N ARG A 121 8.90 -4.55 -9.37
CA ARG A 121 9.06 -5.76 -8.57
C ARG A 121 8.19 -5.75 -7.31
N GLN A 122 8.15 -4.62 -6.63
CA GLN A 122 7.30 -4.42 -5.46
C GLN A 122 6.34 -3.26 -5.70
N THR A 123 5.12 -3.36 -5.21
CA THR A 123 4.12 -2.28 -5.26
C THR A 123 3.73 -1.90 -3.85
N HIS A 124 3.91 -0.64 -3.49
CA HIS A 124 3.46 -0.10 -2.22
C HIS A 124 2.15 0.66 -2.42
N VAL A 125 1.10 0.25 -1.71
CA VAL A 125 -0.21 0.88 -1.78
C VAL A 125 -0.46 1.67 -0.51
N TYR A 126 -0.85 2.93 -0.69
CA TYR A 126 -1.25 3.84 0.38
C TYR A 126 -2.71 4.21 0.15
N ASN A 127 -3.60 3.78 1.05
CA ASN A 127 -5.02 4.07 0.96
C ASN A 127 -5.41 5.24 1.87
N ILE A 128 -5.78 6.37 1.27
CA ILE A 128 -6.16 7.57 1.99
C ILE A 128 -7.65 7.51 2.36
N GLY A 129 -7.93 7.78 3.63
CA GLY A 129 -9.30 7.74 4.14
C GLY A 129 -9.78 6.32 4.39
N GLY A 130 -11.05 6.07 4.17
CA GLY A 130 -11.69 4.82 4.50
C GLY A 130 -12.29 4.08 3.31
N GLY A 131 -12.65 2.83 3.54
CA GLY A 131 -13.37 2.00 2.61
C GLY A 131 -12.50 1.17 1.67
N ASN A 132 -13.17 0.50 0.74
CA ASN A 132 -12.51 -0.37 -0.23
C ASN A 132 -11.92 0.47 -1.37
N PRO A 133 -10.59 0.42 -1.60
CA PRO A 133 -9.93 1.19 -2.65
C PRO A 133 -10.11 0.60 -4.05
N VAL A 134 -10.62 -0.63 -4.14
CA VAL A 134 -10.82 -1.34 -5.41
C VAL A 134 -12.31 -1.49 -5.67
N SER A 135 -12.75 -1.06 -6.85
CA SER A 135 -14.12 -1.35 -7.31
C SER A 135 -14.14 -2.66 -8.10
N TYR A 136 -15.12 -3.46 -7.83
CA TYR A 136 -15.41 -4.68 -8.58
C TYR A 136 -16.40 -4.40 -9.70
#